data_7cf5bace68cad1a0802ac11c598fde46
#
_entry.id   7cf5bace68cad1a0802ac11c598fde46
#
_cell.length_a   1.000
_cell.length_b   1.000
_cell.length_c   1.000
_cell.angle_alpha   90.00
_cell.angle_beta   90.00
_cell.angle_gamma   90.00
#
_symmetry.space_group_name_H-M   'P 1'
#
loop_
_entity.id
_entity.type
_entity.pdbx_description
1 polymer ?
#
loop_
_entity_poly.entity_id
_entity_poly.type
_entity_poly.pdbx_seq_one_letter_code
_entity_poly.pdbx_strand_id
1 'polypeptide(L)'
;MNVIVVMVVLVVVGNAIATHANTPKPTSQTTHSMASNIMDLLKSIFVSNSKENNNPEKNIKKIIKNLKEKGYKDKTIAGIVANIELETGGTFDYKQNEVGEGTGYGLFQYSNEMKDSYEDYVKDKNKNDSMETQLDFMDEVVKGKWEPGLSNMDKTILKGELFSGKAEPERVAESFNSIFEKGELETDYGNRRDLATKIYGKYFND
;
A
#
# COMPACT_ATOMS: atom_id res chain seq x y z
N MET A 1 -8.89 10.83 4.48
CA MET A 1 -10.31 10.91 4.91
C MET A 1 -11.13 11.27 3.70
N ASN A 2 -11.99 10.36 3.23
CA ASN A 2 -12.71 10.57 1.98
C ASN A 2 -13.61 11.81 2.06
N VAL A 3 -13.40 12.80 1.21
CA VAL A 3 -14.17 14.05 1.11
C VAL A 3 -15.68 13.76 1.00
N ILE A 4 -16.07 12.64 0.40
CA ILE A 4 -17.45 12.16 0.27
C ILE A 4 -18.09 11.87 1.64
N VAL A 5 -17.36 11.25 2.59
CA VAL A 5 -17.88 10.93 3.92
C VAL A 5 -18.10 12.21 4.73
N VAL A 6 -17.21 13.19 4.61
CA VAL A 6 -17.36 14.50 5.26
C VAL A 6 -18.53 15.29 4.69
N MET A 7 -18.74 15.25 3.36
CA MET A 7 -19.90 15.88 2.74
C MET A 7 -21.23 15.25 3.14
N VAL A 8 -21.30 13.91 3.21
CA VAL A 8 -22.53 13.22 3.65
C VAL A 8 -22.88 13.56 5.10
N VAL A 9 -21.89 13.63 5.99
CA VAL A 9 -22.12 14.02 7.40
C VAL A 9 -22.57 15.47 7.51
N LEU A 10 -21.99 16.39 6.74
CA LEU A 10 -22.40 17.80 6.73
C LEU A 10 -23.82 18.00 6.15
N VAL A 11 -24.20 17.22 5.14
CA VAL A 11 -25.57 17.29 4.56
C VAL A 11 -26.59 16.72 5.54
N VAL A 12 -26.31 15.63 6.24
CA VAL A 12 -27.22 15.03 7.23
C VAL A 12 -27.40 15.96 8.42
N VAL A 13 -26.35 16.57 8.94
CA VAL A 13 -26.41 17.54 10.04
C VAL A 13 -27.09 18.84 9.60
N GLY A 14 -26.78 19.32 8.38
CA GLY A 14 -27.42 20.53 7.80
C GLY A 14 -28.92 20.37 7.58
N ASN A 15 -29.39 19.21 7.08
CA ASN A 15 -30.83 18.95 6.88
C ASN A 15 -31.56 18.75 8.22
N ALA A 16 -30.95 18.19 9.24
CA ALA A 16 -31.55 18.07 10.58
C ALA A 16 -31.78 19.44 11.22
N ILE A 17 -30.96 20.44 10.90
CA ILE A 17 -31.12 21.82 11.41
C ILE A 17 -32.21 22.58 10.62
N ALA A 18 -32.34 22.32 9.31
CA ALA A 18 -33.29 23.05 8.44
C ALA A 18 -34.75 22.61 8.60
N THR A 19 -35.03 21.38 9.06
CA THR A 19 -36.40 20.86 9.21
C THR A 19 -37.05 21.21 10.55
N HIS A 20 -36.37 21.90 11.46
CA HIS A 20 -36.88 22.20 12.81
C HIS A 20 -37.15 23.69 13.09
N ALA A 21 -37.61 24.43 12.10
CA ALA A 21 -37.97 25.86 12.31
C ALA A 21 -39.15 26.11 13.24
N ASN A 22 -39.89 25.06 13.72
CA ASN A 22 -41.07 25.18 14.59
C ASN A 22 -41.07 24.23 15.81
N THR A 23 -39.91 23.71 16.25
CA THR A 23 -39.84 22.93 17.49
C THR A 23 -39.16 23.72 18.61
N PRO A 24 -39.52 23.49 19.90
CA PRO A 24 -38.90 24.17 21.02
C PRO A 24 -37.37 23.92 21.01
N LYS A 25 -36.61 25.00 21.26
CA LYS A 25 -35.16 25.01 21.30
C LYS A 25 -34.64 23.79 22.11
N PRO A 26 -33.80 22.91 21.53
CA PRO A 26 -33.30 21.76 22.28
C PRO A 26 -32.51 22.26 23.50
N THR A 27 -32.76 21.63 24.65
CA THR A 27 -32.01 21.91 25.87
C THR A 27 -30.53 21.50 25.69
N SER A 28 -29.63 22.18 26.39
CA SER A 28 -28.17 21.95 26.32
C SER A 28 -27.77 20.46 26.52
N GLN A 29 -28.58 19.69 27.26
CA GLN A 29 -28.39 18.24 27.45
C GLN A 29 -28.63 17.42 26.18
N THR A 30 -29.60 17.81 25.34
CA THR A 30 -29.93 17.06 24.11
C THR A 30 -28.86 17.24 23.04
N THR A 31 -28.27 18.42 22.92
CA THR A 31 -27.17 18.70 21.98
C THR A 31 -25.87 18.01 22.40
N HIS A 32 -25.60 17.88 23.71
CA HIS A 32 -24.44 17.16 24.22
C HIS A 32 -24.54 15.65 23.96
N SER A 33 -25.72 15.05 24.13
CA SER A 33 -25.98 13.64 23.87
C SER A 33 -25.84 13.30 22.38
N MET A 34 -26.37 14.15 21.47
CA MET A 34 -26.24 13.95 20.03
C MET A 34 -24.78 14.06 19.56
N ALA A 35 -24.05 15.04 20.06
CA ALA A 35 -22.63 15.22 19.72
C ALA A 35 -21.79 14.03 20.19
N SER A 36 -22.04 13.49 21.38
CA SER A 36 -21.37 12.29 21.89
C SER A 36 -21.65 11.08 21.02
N ASN A 37 -22.91 10.83 20.67
CA ASN A 37 -23.30 9.69 19.83
C ASN A 37 -22.68 9.77 18.42
N ILE A 38 -22.60 10.97 17.83
CA ILE A 38 -21.94 11.19 16.55
C ILE A 38 -20.42 10.92 16.66
N MET A 39 -19.78 11.38 17.72
CA MET A 39 -18.36 11.11 17.96
C MET A 39 -18.07 9.63 18.18
N ASP A 40 -18.92 8.90 18.87
CA ASP A 40 -18.78 7.47 19.08
C ASP A 40 -19.03 6.68 17.79
N LEU A 41 -19.97 7.10 16.97
CA LEU A 41 -20.19 6.55 15.62
C LEU A 41 -18.98 6.81 14.72
N LEU A 42 -18.44 8.02 14.70
CA LEU A 42 -17.24 8.36 13.93
C LEU A 42 -16.02 7.55 14.41
N LYS A 43 -15.83 7.39 15.72
CA LYS A 43 -14.79 6.51 16.27
C LYS A 43 -14.98 5.06 15.84
N SER A 44 -16.21 4.52 15.87
CA SER A 44 -16.48 3.14 15.45
C SER A 44 -16.21 2.94 13.95
N ILE A 45 -16.55 3.90 13.10
CA ILE A 45 -16.25 3.88 11.66
C ILE A 45 -14.73 3.99 11.44
N PHE A 46 -14.05 4.86 12.19
CA PHE A 46 -12.60 5.01 12.08
C PHE A 46 -11.85 3.75 12.53
N VAL A 47 -12.27 3.14 13.65
CA VAL A 47 -11.69 1.88 14.16
C VAL A 47 -12.02 0.71 13.24
N SER A 48 -13.22 0.64 12.65
CA SER A 48 -13.55 -0.41 11.67
C SER A 48 -12.75 -0.25 10.38
N ASN A 49 -12.56 0.96 9.87
CA ASN A 49 -11.74 1.23 8.70
C ASN A 49 -10.25 0.96 8.97
N SER A 50 -9.74 1.24 10.17
CA SER A 50 -8.36 0.92 10.53
C SER A 50 -8.15 -0.60 10.69
N LYS A 51 -9.12 -1.34 11.23
CA LYS A 51 -9.07 -2.81 11.30
C LYS A 51 -9.20 -3.46 9.92
N GLU A 52 -9.97 -2.88 9.00
CA GLU A 52 -10.11 -3.41 7.65
C GLU A 52 -8.84 -3.20 6.80
N ASN A 53 -8.07 -2.15 7.07
CA ASN A 53 -6.79 -1.90 6.41
C ASN A 53 -5.62 -2.75 6.94
N ASN A 54 -5.76 -3.36 8.13
CA ASN A 54 -4.72 -4.16 8.78
C ASN A 54 -5.00 -5.67 8.74
N ASN A 55 -5.57 -6.18 7.64
CA ASN A 55 -5.67 -7.62 7.41
C ASN A 55 -4.60 -8.05 6.38
N PRO A 56 -3.46 -8.64 6.81
CA PRO A 56 -2.37 -9.02 5.93
C PRO A 56 -2.83 -9.94 4.78
N GLU A 57 -3.67 -10.92 5.07
CA GLU A 57 -4.17 -11.87 4.08
C GLU A 57 -5.03 -11.17 2.99
N LYS A 58 -5.84 -10.20 3.38
CA LYS A 58 -6.61 -9.38 2.43
C LYS A 58 -5.69 -8.50 1.59
N ASN A 59 -4.66 -7.92 2.21
CA ASN A 59 -3.69 -7.07 1.55
C ASN A 59 -2.85 -7.84 0.53
N ILE A 60 -2.34 -9.02 0.89
CA ILE A 60 -1.62 -9.92 -0.03
C ILE A 60 -2.48 -10.22 -1.27
N LYS A 61 -3.74 -10.61 -1.09
CA LYS A 61 -4.64 -10.92 -2.22
C LYS A 61 -4.88 -9.72 -3.13
N LYS A 62 -4.97 -8.50 -2.56
CA LYS A 62 -5.07 -7.27 -3.36
C LYS A 62 -3.80 -7.00 -4.15
N ILE A 63 -2.62 -7.17 -3.53
CA ILE A 63 -1.32 -7.02 -4.19
C ILE A 63 -1.18 -8.02 -5.34
N ILE A 64 -1.45 -9.29 -5.10
CA ILE A 64 -1.40 -10.36 -6.11
C ILE A 64 -2.32 -10.02 -7.29
N LYS A 65 -3.56 -9.63 -7.02
CA LYS A 65 -4.52 -9.25 -8.06
C LYS A 65 -3.99 -8.08 -8.90
N ASN A 66 -3.52 -7.01 -8.25
CA ASN A 66 -3.01 -5.83 -8.94
C ASN A 66 -1.79 -6.17 -9.83
N LEU A 67 -0.87 -6.98 -9.33
CA LEU A 67 0.31 -7.40 -10.10
C LEU A 67 -0.07 -8.32 -11.27
N LYS A 68 -1.07 -9.20 -11.13
CA LYS A 68 -1.62 -9.99 -12.24
C LYS A 68 -2.22 -9.09 -13.33
N GLU A 69 -2.98 -8.08 -12.96
CA GLU A 69 -3.57 -7.09 -13.89
C GLU A 69 -2.50 -6.29 -14.64
N LYS A 70 -1.33 -6.08 -14.04
CA LYS A 70 -0.15 -5.46 -14.70
C LYS A 70 0.64 -6.43 -15.61
N GLY A 71 0.26 -7.70 -15.64
CA GLY A 71 0.83 -8.73 -16.51
C GLY A 71 2.02 -9.50 -15.92
N TYR A 72 2.31 -9.34 -14.63
CA TYR A 72 3.33 -10.13 -13.96
C TYR A 72 2.92 -11.61 -13.86
N LYS A 73 3.90 -12.50 -13.98
CA LYS A 73 3.70 -13.95 -13.85
C LYS A 73 3.76 -14.39 -12.39
N ASP A 74 3.15 -15.52 -12.08
CA ASP A 74 2.97 -15.99 -10.71
C ASP A 74 4.29 -16.12 -9.92
N LYS A 75 5.35 -16.65 -10.53
CA LYS A 75 6.69 -16.69 -9.93
C LYS A 75 7.25 -15.30 -9.62
N THR A 76 7.04 -14.37 -10.53
CA THR A 76 7.45 -12.97 -10.35
C THR A 76 6.69 -12.30 -9.21
N ILE A 77 5.38 -12.52 -9.17
CA ILE A 77 4.52 -11.97 -8.11
C ILE A 77 4.97 -12.51 -6.75
N ALA A 78 5.25 -13.81 -6.65
CA ALA A 78 5.72 -14.41 -5.40
C ALA A 78 7.04 -13.77 -4.90
N GLY A 79 7.99 -13.51 -5.79
CA GLY A 79 9.24 -12.83 -5.44
C GLY A 79 9.04 -11.39 -4.99
N ILE A 80 8.18 -10.61 -5.67
CA ILE A 80 7.86 -9.24 -5.27
C ILE A 80 7.13 -9.22 -3.92
N VAL A 81 6.14 -10.09 -3.73
CA VAL A 81 5.37 -10.17 -2.47
C VAL A 81 6.26 -10.57 -1.31
N ALA A 82 7.27 -11.43 -1.51
CA ALA A 82 8.24 -11.78 -0.48
C ALA A 82 9.06 -10.57 -0.01
N ASN A 83 9.47 -9.70 -0.93
CA ASN A 83 10.11 -8.44 -0.56
C ASN A 83 9.17 -7.55 0.25
N ILE A 84 7.95 -7.31 -0.22
CA ILE A 84 6.95 -6.50 0.50
C ILE A 84 6.70 -7.08 1.91
N GLU A 85 6.65 -8.40 2.08
CA GLU A 85 6.44 -9.04 3.37
C GLU A 85 7.56 -8.70 4.35
N LEU A 86 8.81 -8.74 3.91
CA LEU A 86 9.96 -8.39 4.74
C LEU A 86 10.02 -6.88 5.03
N GLU A 87 9.84 -6.04 4.02
CA GLU A 87 9.86 -4.59 4.19
C GLU A 87 8.75 -4.08 5.13
N THR A 88 7.61 -4.75 5.14
CA THR A 88 6.48 -4.38 6.01
C THR A 88 6.39 -5.19 7.29
N GLY A 89 7.34 -6.09 7.56
CA GLY A 89 7.24 -7.02 8.69
C GLY A 89 5.97 -7.89 8.67
N GLY A 90 5.49 -8.23 7.48
CA GLY A 90 4.31 -9.06 7.25
C GLY A 90 2.96 -8.35 7.43
N THR A 91 2.92 -7.04 7.60
CA THR A 91 1.66 -6.28 7.73
C THR A 91 1.03 -5.97 6.37
N PHE A 92 1.84 -5.82 5.32
CA PHE A 92 1.44 -5.36 4.00
C PHE A 92 0.68 -4.02 4.04
N ASP A 93 1.01 -3.18 5.03
CA ASP A 93 0.41 -1.86 5.19
C ASP A 93 1.18 -0.83 4.35
N TYR A 94 0.53 -0.30 3.33
CA TYR A 94 1.11 0.70 2.46
C TYR A 94 1.36 2.06 3.13
N LYS A 95 0.89 2.26 4.36
CA LYS A 95 1.14 3.47 5.18
C LYS A 95 2.18 3.26 6.24
N GLN A 96 2.81 2.09 6.27
CA GLN A 96 3.80 1.79 7.28
C GLN A 96 5.03 2.68 7.12
N ASN A 97 5.43 3.34 8.20
CA ASN A 97 6.74 3.97 8.30
C ASN A 97 7.74 2.95 8.86
N GLU A 98 9.00 3.12 8.51
CA GLU A 98 10.09 2.33 9.08
C GLU A 98 10.11 2.47 10.61
N VAL A 99 10.43 1.37 11.29
CA VAL A 99 10.53 1.36 12.74
C VAL A 99 11.88 1.93 13.17
N GLY A 100 11.88 2.90 14.10
CA GLY A 100 13.09 3.55 14.57
C GLY A 100 13.34 4.91 13.90
N GLU A 101 14.62 5.21 13.61
CA GLU A 101 15.05 6.49 13.01
C GLU A 101 15.10 6.45 11.46
N GLY A 102 14.65 5.37 10.86
CA GLY A 102 14.64 5.20 9.41
C GLY A 102 13.62 6.08 8.69
N THR A 103 13.82 6.28 7.40
CA THR A 103 12.97 7.12 6.54
C THR A 103 12.07 6.33 5.60
N GLY A 104 12.12 4.99 5.69
CA GLY A 104 11.37 4.08 4.83
C GLY A 104 9.87 4.26 4.96
N TYR A 105 9.15 4.18 3.84
CA TYR A 105 7.71 4.35 3.76
C TYR A 105 7.05 3.35 2.81
N GLY A 106 5.93 2.81 3.27
CA GLY A 106 5.02 2.04 2.45
C GLY A 106 5.44 0.59 2.20
N LEU A 107 4.88 0.00 1.14
CA LEU A 107 5.07 -1.42 0.79
C LEU A 107 6.52 -1.78 0.53
N PHE A 108 7.30 -0.87 -0.02
CA PHE A 108 8.68 -1.08 -0.46
C PHE A 108 9.68 -0.30 0.39
N GLN A 109 9.25 0.23 1.52
CA GLN A 109 10.06 1.07 2.40
C GLN A 109 10.90 2.12 1.65
N TYR A 110 10.23 2.84 0.74
CA TYR A 110 10.87 3.90 -0.05
C TYR A 110 11.59 4.89 0.86
N SER A 111 12.87 5.06 0.63
CA SER A 111 13.73 5.98 1.39
C SER A 111 14.46 6.93 0.46
N ASN A 112 14.94 8.04 1.00
CA ASN A 112 15.77 9.01 0.30
C ASN A 112 15.20 9.39 -1.09
N GLU A 113 16.04 9.37 -2.14
CA GLU A 113 15.69 9.73 -3.51
C GLU A 113 14.50 8.94 -4.08
N MET A 114 14.31 7.67 -3.66
CA MET A 114 13.19 6.87 -4.11
C MET A 114 11.86 7.37 -3.51
N LYS A 115 11.90 7.83 -2.26
CA LYS A 115 10.72 8.42 -1.61
C LYS A 115 10.35 9.76 -2.24
N ASP A 116 11.34 10.62 -2.47
CA ASP A 116 11.12 11.90 -3.15
C ASP A 116 10.53 11.68 -4.55
N SER A 117 11.07 10.70 -5.28
CA SER A 117 10.57 10.31 -6.59
C SER A 117 9.15 9.76 -6.57
N TYR A 118 8.78 9.00 -5.53
CA TYR A 118 7.41 8.54 -5.33
C TYR A 118 6.44 9.70 -5.05
N GLU A 119 6.85 10.65 -4.20
CA GLU A 119 6.04 11.84 -3.90
C GLU A 119 5.81 12.70 -5.16
N ASP A 120 6.84 12.88 -5.97
CA ASP A 120 6.74 13.55 -7.27
C ASP A 120 5.81 12.80 -8.24
N TYR A 121 5.88 11.46 -8.28
CA TYR A 121 4.98 10.62 -9.06
C TYR A 121 3.51 10.82 -8.65
N VAL A 122 3.24 10.78 -7.36
CA VAL A 122 1.88 10.98 -6.81
C VAL A 122 1.34 12.34 -7.24
N LYS A 123 2.16 13.39 -7.16
CA LYS A 123 1.81 14.75 -7.53
C LYS A 123 1.60 14.90 -9.04
N ASP A 124 2.56 14.42 -9.85
CA ASP A 124 2.51 14.53 -11.31
C ASP A 124 1.30 13.79 -11.91
N LYS A 125 1.02 12.59 -11.40
CA LYS A 125 -0.14 11.78 -11.84
C LYS A 125 -1.46 12.18 -11.19
N ASN A 126 -1.46 13.20 -10.33
CA ASN A 126 -2.63 13.64 -9.55
C ASN A 126 -3.34 12.46 -8.85
N LYS A 127 -2.55 11.59 -8.23
CA LYS A 127 -3.04 10.41 -7.50
C LYS A 127 -3.07 10.69 -6.00
N ASN A 128 -3.82 9.84 -5.27
CA ASN A 128 -3.69 9.74 -3.82
C ASN A 128 -2.69 8.64 -3.48
N ASP A 129 -1.99 8.78 -2.34
CA ASP A 129 -1.22 7.69 -1.79
C ASP A 129 -2.14 6.51 -1.43
N SER A 130 -1.85 5.37 -2.03
CA SER A 130 -2.59 4.13 -1.85
C SER A 130 -1.72 2.92 -2.20
N MET A 131 -2.16 1.73 -1.79
CA MET A 131 -1.50 0.48 -2.19
C MET A 131 -1.36 0.39 -3.72
N GLU A 132 -2.43 0.70 -4.45
CA GLU A 132 -2.47 0.68 -5.91
C GLU A 132 -1.47 1.67 -6.50
N THR A 133 -1.39 2.88 -5.93
CA THR A 133 -0.46 3.93 -6.41
C THR A 133 1.00 3.54 -6.18
N GLN A 134 1.32 2.89 -5.06
CA GLN A 134 2.68 2.40 -4.80
C GLN A 134 3.07 1.26 -5.75
N LEU A 135 2.13 0.35 -6.05
CA LEU A 135 2.33 -0.71 -7.04
C LEU A 135 2.41 -0.16 -8.48
N ASP A 136 1.68 0.90 -8.79
CA ASP A 136 1.77 1.59 -10.09
C ASP A 136 3.13 2.27 -10.26
N PHE A 137 3.61 2.95 -9.22
CA PHE A 137 4.93 3.57 -9.23
C PHE A 137 6.04 2.54 -9.44
N MET A 138 6.04 1.46 -8.67
CA MET A 138 6.98 0.35 -8.85
C MET A 138 6.95 -0.18 -10.29
N ASP A 139 5.77 -0.42 -10.84
CA ASP A 139 5.59 -0.91 -12.21
C ASP A 139 6.15 0.06 -13.26
N GLU A 140 5.91 1.36 -13.11
CA GLU A 140 6.43 2.38 -14.03
C GLU A 140 7.95 2.52 -13.94
N VAL A 141 8.53 2.40 -12.75
CA VAL A 141 9.98 2.38 -12.54
C VAL A 141 10.61 1.17 -13.23
N VAL A 142 10.09 -0.03 -12.97
CA VAL A 142 10.59 -1.28 -13.56
C VAL A 142 10.46 -1.28 -15.08
N LYS A 143 9.38 -0.72 -15.62
CA LYS A 143 9.18 -0.58 -17.08
C LYS A 143 10.01 0.54 -17.71
N GLY A 144 10.71 1.33 -16.91
CA GLY A 144 11.50 2.47 -17.38
C GLY A 144 10.67 3.64 -17.90
N LYS A 145 9.44 3.78 -17.40
CA LYS A 145 8.54 4.88 -17.73
C LYS A 145 8.63 6.03 -16.73
N TRP A 146 9.16 5.78 -15.55
CA TRP A 146 9.48 6.76 -14.53
C TRP A 146 10.93 6.61 -14.09
N GLU A 147 11.60 7.72 -13.86
CA GLU A 147 13.03 7.78 -13.59
C GLU A 147 13.34 8.12 -12.13
N PRO A 148 13.39 7.14 -11.22
CA PRO A 148 14.21 7.25 -10.04
C PRO A 148 15.52 6.54 -10.31
N GLY A 149 16.62 7.10 -10.09
CA GLY A 149 17.96 6.60 -9.91
C GLY A 149 18.44 5.19 -10.29
N LEU A 150 17.64 4.39 -11.01
CA LEU A 150 18.08 3.09 -11.51
C LEU A 150 18.91 3.25 -12.79
N SER A 151 20.04 2.57 -12.86
CA SER A 151 20.84 2.53 -14.09
C SER A 151 20.07 1.84 -15.23
N ASN A 152 20.43 2.13 -16.48
CA ASN A 152 19.83 1.44 -17.63
C ASN A 152 20.09 -0.07 -17.60
N MET A 153 21.21 -0.50 -17.03
CA MET A 153 21.55 -1.91 -16.86
C MET A 153 20.62 -2.56 -15.83
N ASP A 154 20.39 -1.94 -14.69
CA ASP A 154 19.51 -2.42 -13.63
C ASP A 154 18.07 -2.56 -14.15
N LYS A 155 17.57 -1.56 -14.87
CA LYS A 155 16.26 -1.61 -15.52
C LYS A 155 16.14 -2.79 -16.49
N THR A 156 17.20 -3.04 -17.28
CA THR A 156 17.21 -4.14 -18.24
C THR A 156 17.18 -5.50 -17.55
N ILE A 157 17.97 -5.67 -16.48
CA ILE A 157 18.00 -6.92 -15.70
C ILE A 157 16.65 -7.15 -15.03
N LEU A 158 16.13 -6.18 -14.27
CA LEU A 158 14.83 -6.29 -13.62
C LEU A 158 13.74 -6.61 -14.62
N LYS A 159 13.65 -5.86 -15.71
CA LYS A 159 12.64 -6.08 -16.73
C LYS A 159 12.74 -7.48 -17.34
N GLY A 160 13.97 -7.95 -17.63
CA GLY A 160 14.20 -9.28 -18.16
C GLY A 160 13.78 -10.38 -17.19
N GLU A 161 14.14 -10.29 -15.94
CA GLU A 161 13.80 -11.28 -14.90
C GLU A 161 12.31 -11.22 -14.52
N LEU A 162 11.77 -10.02 -14.29
CA LEU A 162 10.40 -9.86 -13.81
C LEU A 162 9.35 -10.20 -14.88
N PHE A 163 9.61 -9.93 -16.15
CA PHE A 163 8.61 -10.16 -17.21
C PHE A 163 8.82 -11.44 -18.00
N SER A 164 10.01 -12.08 -17.93
CA SER A 164 10.26 -13.32 -18.66
C SER A 164 9.39 -14.49 -18.20
N GLY A 165 8.99 -14.50 -16.93
CA GLY A 165 8.29 -15.61 -16.27
C GLY A 165 9.13 -16.88 -16.16
N LYS A 166 10.43 -16.81 -16.51
CA LYS A 166 11.38 -17.95 -16.50
C LYS A 166 12.17 -18.04 -15.20
N ALA A 167 12.36 -16.90 -14.52
CA ALA A 167 13.07 -16.88 -13.26
C ALA A 167 12.25 -17.54 -12.16
N GLU A 168 12.91 -18.30 -11.29
CA GLU A 168 12.29 -18.89 -10.11
C GLU A 168 11.97 -17.79 -9.08
N PRO A 169 10.96 -17.97 -8.21
CA PRO A 169 10.53 -16.95 -7.25
C PRO A 169 11.68 -16.43 -6.40
N GLU A 170 12.59 -17.30 -5.98
CA GLU A 170 13.77 -17.00 -5.18
C GLU A 170 14.70 -16.03 -5.91
N ARG A 171 14.93 -16.28 -7.19
CA ARG A 171 15.79 -15.42 -8.02
C ARG A 171 15.15 -14.05 -8.23
N VAL A 172 13.83 -14.01 -8.42
CA VAL A 172 13.11 -12.73 -8.54
C VAL A 172 13.24 -11.93 -7.24
N ALA A 173 13.08 -12.58 -6.08
CA ALA A 173 13.17 -11.91 -4.80
C ALA A 173 14.57 -11.30 -4.57
N GLU A 174 15.63 -12.01 -4.92
CA GLU A 174 17.01 -11.52 -4.84
C GLU A 174 17.24 -10.31 -5.76
N SER A 175 16.88 -10.44 -7.03
CA SER A 175 17.11 -9.37 -8.02
C SER A 175 16.30 -8.12 -7.70
N PHE A 176 15.08 -8.29 -7.21
CA PHE A 176 14.23 -7.17 -6.82
C PHE A 176 14.83 -6.43 -5.62
N ASN A 177 15.25 -7.15 -4.59
CA ASN A 177 15.91 -6.54 -3.43
C ASN A 177 17.19 -5.78 -3.82
N SER A 178 18.09 -6.44 -4.55
CA SER A 178 19.41 -5.84 -4.85
C SER A 178 19.33 -4.63 -5.76
N ILE A 179 18.37 -4.59 -6.67
CA ILE A 179 18.30 -3.59 -7.73
C ILE A 179 17.25 -2.52 -7.40
N PHE A 180 16.04 -2.92 -6.98
CA PHE A 180 14.96 -1.98 -6.75
C PHE A 180 15.01 -1.38 -5.33
N GLU A 181 15.19 -2.21 -4.32
CA GLU A 181 15.22 -1.78 -2.91
C GLU A 181 16.62 -1.34 -2.46
N LYS A 182 17.66 -1.68 -3.22
CA LYS A 182 19.08 -1.43 -2.90
C LYS A 182 19.47 -1.97 -1.52
N GLY A 183 18.84 -3.06 -1.10
CA GLY A 183 19.09 -3.71 0.19
C GLY A 183 20.50 -4.29 0.29
N GLU A 184 21.08 -4.27 1.47
CA GLU A 184 22.39 -4.86 1.74
C GLU A 184 22.39 -6.39 1.61
N LEU A 185 23.47 -6.90 1.03
CA LEU A 185 23.50 -8.17 0.28
C LEU A 185 23.55 -9.46 1.12
N GLU A 186 23.86 -9.49 2.42
CA GLU A 186 24.33 -10.75 3.00
C GLU A 186 23.45 -11.42 4.06
N THR A 187 22.68 -10.72 4.82
CA THR A 187 21.98 -11.36 5.97
C THR A 187 20.55 -11.76 5.70
N ASP A 188 19.93 -11.24 4.68
CA ASP A 188 18.47 -11.34 4.45
C ASP A 188 18.05 -12.15 3.20
N TYR A 189 19.00 -12.50 2.32
CA TYR A 189 18.67 -13.27 1.12
C TYR A 189 18.04 -14.63 1.38
N GLY A 190 18.54 -15.35 2.40
CA GLY A 190 17.98 -16.65 2.75
C GLY A 190 16.51 -16.57 3.07
N ASN A 191 16.14 -15.60 3.90
CA ASN A 191 14.76 -15.38 4.30
C ASN A 191 13.85 -14.99 3.12
N ARG A 192 14.32 -14.10 2.21
CA ARG A 192 13.57 -13.67 1.03
C ARG A 192 13.32 -14.81 0.05
N ARG A 193 14.31 -15.66 -0.17
CA ARG A 193 14.20 -16.85 -1.04
C ARG A 193 13.17 -17.83 -0.51
N ASP A 194 13.33 -18.24 0.77
CA ASP A 194 12.42 -19.18 1.42
C ASP A 194 10.99 -18.66 1.45
N LEU A 195 10.85 -17.35 1.67
CA LEU A 195 9.56 -16.70 1.70
C LEU A 195 8.91 -16.67 0.32
N ALA A 196 9.67 -16.37 -0.74
CA ALA A 196 9.19 -16.39 -2.12
C ALA A 196 8.69 -17.79 -2.52
N THR A 197 9.43 -18.86 -2.15
CA THR A 197 9.00 -20.24 -2.35
C THR A 197 7.71 -20.56 -1.60
N LYS A 198 7.60 -20.15 -0.33
CA LYS A 198 6.40 -20.36 0.48
C LYS A 198 5.17 -19.62 -0.09
N ILE A 199 5.35 -18.37 -0.51
CA ILE A 199 4.29 -17.57 -1.13
C ILE A 199 3.85 -18.22 -2.44
N TYR A 200 4.80 -18.65 -3.28
CA TYR A 200 4.47 -19.34 -4.52
C TYR A 200 3.66 -20.61 -4.26
N GLY A 201 4.11 -21.46 -3.33
CA GLY A 201 3.40 -22.66 -2.93
C GLY A 201 2.00 -22.41 -2.38
N LYS A 202 1.83 -21.33 -1.60
CA LYS A 202 0.55 -21.00 -0.94
C LYS A 202 -0.49 -20.42 -1.89
N TYR A 203 -0.09 -19.59 -2.86
CA TYR A 203 -1.03 -18.78 -3.65
C TYR A 203 -1.09 -19.14 -5.13
N PHE A 204 -0.20 -20.00 -5.63
CA PHE A 204 -0.07 -20.28 -7.07
C PHE A 204 0.12 -21.76 -7.43
N ASN A 205 0.28 -22.65 -6.46
CA ASN A 205 0.29 -24.10 -6.67
C ASN A 205 -1.06 -24.69 -6.25
N ASP A 206 -2.05 -24.56 -7.12
CA ASP A 206 -3.26 -25.41 -7.10
C ASP A 206 -3.08 -26.59 -8.02
#